data_15b516d270b19125a687bb69617a4493
#
_entry.id   15b516d270b19125a687bb69617a4493
#
_cell.length_a   1.000
_cell.length_b   1.000
_cell.length_c   1.000
_cell.angle_alpha   90.00
_cell.angle_beta   90.00
_cell.angle_gamma   90.00
#
_symmetry.space_group_name_H-M   'P 1'
#
loop_
_entity.id
_entity.type
_entity.pdbx_description
1 polymer ?
#
loop_
_entity_poly.entity_id
_entity_poly.type
_entity_poly.pdbx_seq_one_letter_code
_entity_poly.pdbx_strand_id
1 'polypeptide(L)'
;VKKVLVQQARDYFTRTISTNELMQNSLNSNILLYKTAQGEVRIEVIFNSETFWMSQKRMADLFGVDVRTVNYHLGQIYETGELTKEATIRKIGIIQSEGKRDVERTPLFYNLDAIIAVGYRVNSYQATQFRIWATSVLKEFIIKGYALDDERLKQGKHFGKDYFDDLLERIREIRTSERRYYQKITDIYAECSADYDPKSDCTKLFFKMVQNMMHLAVTHRTAAEIVYERADSEMPHMGLTTWKKAPDGRVQKSDTIVAKNYLSDKEVLELNGITNAFLEFAEQRAQRHIITTMADWKQRLEQFLATMDYQAQDSAGKVSQEEAREKAYGEYEKYKVIQDRSFISDFDRFNDGDKLLPFDINPDKE
;
A
#
# COMPACT_ATOMS: atom_id res chain seq x y z
N VAL A 1 29.24 15.86 27.15
CA VAL A 1 28.28 15.91 26.03
C VAL A 1 27.48 14.61 25.94
N LYS A 2 28.09 13.38 25.96
CA LYS A 2 27.35 12.11 25.90
C LYS A 2 26.39 11.86 27.09
N LYS A 3 26.73 12.28 28.30
CA LYS A 3 25.86 12.14 29.49
C LYS A 3 24.62 13.08 29.45
N VAL A 4 24.74 14.26 28.85
CA VAL A 4 23.62 15.20 28.71
C VAL A 4 22.64 14.73 27.64
N LEU A 5 23.09 14.17 26.53
CA LEU A 5 22.23 13.61 25.49
C LEU A 5 21.47 12.36 25.95
N VAL A 6 22.08 11.52 26.79
CA VAL A 6 21.43 10.35 27.39
C VAL A 6 20.37 10.76 28.44
N GLN A 7 20.63 11.86 29.17
CA GLN A 7 19.66 12.40 30.14
C GLN A 7 18.49 13.08 29.40
N GLN A 8 18.74 13.86 28.35
CA GLN A 8 17.69 14.44 27.50
C GLN A 8 16.86 13.38 26.77
N ALA A 9 17.46 12.28 26.32
CA ALA A 9 16.73 11.15 25.75
C ALA A 9 15.89 10.42 26.84
N ARG A 10 16.42 10.26 28.07
CA ARG A 10 15.65 9.71 29.19
C ARG A 10 14.50 10.64 29.60
N ASP A 11 14.71 11.95 29.65
CA ASP A 11 13.67 12.93 29.98
C ASP A 11 12.62 13.07 28.86
N TYR A 12 12.98 12.80 27.62
CA TYR A 12 12.03 12.66 26.50
C TYR A 12 11.22 11.36 26.57
N PHE A 13 11.83 10.25 27.03
CA PHE A 13 11.13 8.97 27.29
C PHE A 13 10.41 8.92 28.64
N THR A 14 10.78 9.74 29.63
CA THR A 14 10.11 9.84 30.92
C THR A 14 9.09 10.98 30.98
N ARG A 15 8.96 11.83 29.99
CA ARG A 15 7.66 12.42 29.63
C ARG A 15 6.78 11.34 29.03
N THR A 16 6.48 10.35 29.79
CA THR A 16 5.27 9.58 29.67
C THR A 16 4.16 10.63 29.77
N ILE A 17 3.74 11.15 28.61
CA ILE A 17 2.40 11.70 28.46
C ILE A 17 1.57 10.61 29.09
N SER A 18 0.96 10.91 30.22
CA SER A 18 0.24 9.91 31.00
C SER A 18 -0.69 9.25 29.99
N THR A 19 -0.68 7.92 29.95
CA THR A 19 -1.58 7.12 29.09
C THR A 19 -3.02 7.61 29.22
N ASN A 20 -3.37 8.26 30.32
CA ASN A 20 -4.64 8.93 30.60
C ASN A 20 -4.87 10.22 29.79
N GLU A 21 -3.84 11.06 29.53
CA GLU A 21 -4.03 12.28 28.72
C GLU A 21 -4.14 11.99 27.21
N LEU A 22 -3.43 10.98 26.71
CA LEU A 22 -3.61 10.48 25.34
C LEU A 22 -4.95 9.76 25.18
N MET A 23 -5.45 9.08 26.21
CA MET A 23 -6.77 8.47 26.20
C MET A 23 -7.91 9.50 26.30
N GLN A 24 -7.75 10.58 27.01
CA GLN A 24 -8.81 11.62 27.14
C GLN A 24 -9.03 12.44 25.89
N ASN A 25 -8.03 12.60 25.00
CA ASN A 25 -8.14 13.41 23.78
C ASN A 25 -8.49 12.62 22.51
N SER A 26 -8.56 11.28 22.55
CA SER A 26 -8.89 10.44 21.39
C SER A 26 -10.23 9.70 21.50
N LEU A 27 -11.00 9.92 22.57
CA LEU A 27 -11.92 8.89 23.08
C LEU A 27 -13.33 8.89 22.54
N ASN A 28 -13.84 9.95 21.91
CA ASN A 28 -15.20 9.91 21.34
C ASN A 28 -15.23 10.63 20.00
N SER A 29 -15.04 9.90 18.93
CA SER A 29 -15.26 10.42 17.57
C SER A 29 -16.66 10.04 17.09
N ASN A 30 -17.48 11.06 16.83
CA ASN A 30 -18.77 10.86 16.18
C ASN A 30 -18.51 10.81 14.67
N ILE A 31 -18.42 9.59 14.14
CA ILE A 31 -18.12 9.37 12.72
C ILE A 31 -19.38 9.10 11.91
N LEU A 32 -19.37 9.63 10.68
CA LEU A 32 -20.29 9.22 9.64
C LEU A 32 -19.85 7.83 9.15
N LEU A 33 -20.64 6.80 9.44
CA LEU A 33 -20.35 5.45 9.00
C LEU A 33 -20.81 5.26 7.54
N TYR A 34 -22.05 5.64 7.24
CA TYR A 34 -22.59 5.61 5.87
C TYR A 34 -23.81 6.52 5.72
N LYS A 35 -24.20 6.80 4.47
CA LYS A 35 -25.41 7.56 4.12
C LYS A 35 -26.48 6.60 3.59
N THR A 36 -27.73 6.86 3.96
CA THR A 36 -28.91 6.18 3.41
C THR A 36 -29.84 7.19 2.73
N ALA A 37 -30.85 6.70 2.05
CA ALA A 37 -31.91 7.56 1.50
C ALA A 37 -32.66 8.36 2.57
N GLN A 38 -32.65 7.88 3.83
CA GLN A 38 -33.30 8.53 4.96
C GLN A 38 -32.37 9.49 5.73
N GLY A 39 -31.08 9.54 5.39
CA GLY A 39 -30.11 10.42 6.04
C GLY A 39 -28.77 9.79 6.36
N GLU A 40 -27.97 10.52 7.12
CA GLU A 40 -26.64 10.12 7.54
C GLU A 40 -26.71 9.25 8.80
N VAL A 41 -26.05 8.09 8.76
CA VAL A 41 -25.87 7.22 9.93
C VAL A 41 -24.54 7.57 10.58
N ARG A 42 -24.63 8.29 11.71
CA ARG A 42 -23.47 8.67 12.52
C ARG A 42 -23.41 7.77 13.74
N ILE A 43 -22.22 7.35 14.09
CA ILE A 43 -21.97 6.53 15.27
C ILE A 43 -20.83 7.10 16.09
N GLU A 44 -20.94 6.94 17.41
CA GLU A 44 -19.89 7.25 18.35
C GLU A 44 -19.02 6.01 18.56
N VAL A 45 -17.75 6.10 18.17
CA VAL A 45 -16.78 5.01 18.28
C VAL A 45 -15.50 5.51 18.93
N ILE A 46 -14.72 4.57 19.42
CA ILE A 46 -13.34 4.81 19.84
C ILE A 46 -12.44 4.35 18.71
N PHE A 47 -11.62 5.26 18.17
CA PHE A 47 -10.59 4.91 17.20
C PHE A 47 -9.27 4.62 17.93
N ASN A 48 -8.77 3.40 17.82
CA ASN A 48 -7.51 2.99 18.43
C ASN A 48 -6.88 1.84 17.61
N SER A 49 -5.56 1.89 17.41
CA SER A 49 -4.81 0.85 16.67
C SER A 49 -5.39 0.58 15.28
N GLU A 50 -5.67 1.66 14.53
CA GLU A 50 -6.18 1.62 13.15
C GLU A 50 -7.54 0.94 12.95
N THR A 51 -8.29 0.71 14.05
CA THR A 51 -9.65 0.14 13.99
C THR A 51 -10.62 0.88 14.90
N PHE A 52 -11.90 0.66 14.68
CA PHE A 52 -12.97 1.20 15.51
C PHE A 52 -13.38 0.21 16.60
N TRP A 53 -13.68 0.76 17.77
CA TRP A 53 -14.14 0.00 18.92
C TRP A 53 -15.48 0.50 19.37
N MET A 54 -16.44 -0.40 19.62
CA MET A 54 -17.81 -0.10 19.99
C MET A 54 -18.30 -1.02 21.09
N SER A 55 -19.08 -0.49 22.03
CA SER A 55 -19.75 -1.31 23.04
C SER A 55 -20.96 -2.05 22.45
N GLN A 56 -21.41 -3.15 23.09
CA GLN A 56 -22.63 -3.86 22.69
C GLN A 56 -23.87 -2.95 22.66
N LYS A 57 -23.97 -1.99 23.59
CA LYS A 57 -25.06 -1.02 23.60
C LYS A 57 -25.07 -0.17 22.34
N ARG A 58 -23.92 0.35 21.92
CA ARG A 58 -23.81 1.14 20.70
C ARG A 58 -24.05 0.32 19.43
N MET A 59 -23.67 -0.97 19.43
CA MET A 59 -24.05 -1.88 18.32
C MET A 59 -25.56 -2.10 18.26
N ALA A 60 -26.20 -2.25 19.41
CA ALA A 60 -27.65 -2.39 19.51
C ALA A 60 -28.37 -1.15 18.94
N ASP A 61 -27.90 0.05 19.34
CA ASP A 61 -28.42 1.32 18.82
C ASP A 61 -28.19 1.42 17.28
N LEU A 62 -26.98 1.08 16.81
CA LEU A 62 -26.63 1.11 15.37
C LEU A 62 -27.54 0.21 14.53
N PHE A 63 -27.77 -1.00 14.99
CA PHE A 63 -28.57 -1.99 14.26
C PHE A 63 -30.05 -2.00 14.63
N GLY A 64 -30.49 -1.12 15.55
CA GLY A 64 -31.89 -0.99 15.95
C GLY A 64 -32.45 -2.25 16.59
N VAL A 65 -31.67 -2.91 17.48
CA VAL A 65 -32.04 -4.14 18.15
C VAL A 65 -31.73 -4.07 19.65
N ASP A 66 -32.18 -5.05 20.40
CA ASP A 66 -31.86 -5.19 21.82
C ASP A 66 -30.39 -5.67 22.00
N VAL A 67 -29.76 -5.23 23.11
CA VAL A 67 -28.40 -5.67 23.49
C VAL A 67 -28.31 -7.19 23.63
N ARG A 68 -29.37 -7.86 24.05
CA ARG A 68 -29.42 -9.33 24.14
C ARG A 68 -29.26 -9.98 22.78
N THR A 69 -29.87 -9.42 21.72
CA THR A 69 -29.69 -9.87 20.34
C THR A 69 -28.25 -9.75 19.86
N VAL A 70 -27.60 -8.62 20.17
CA VAL A 70 -26.17 -8.43 19.86
C VAL A 70 -25.33 -9.47 20.59
N ASN A 71 -25.59 -9.68 21.88
CA ASN A 71 -24.84 -10.64 22.70
C ASN A 71 -25.03 -12.08 22.19
N TYR A 72 -26.26 -12.45 21.80
CA TYR A 72 -26.52 -13.75 21.17
C TYR A 72 -25.70 -13.97 19.90
N HIS A 73 -25.69 -13.00 18.98
CA HIS A 73 -24.94 -13.12 17.73
C HIS A 73 -23.44 -13.14 17.96
N LEU A 74 -22.90 -12.34 18.90
CA LEU A 74 -21.49 -12.41 19.29
C LEU A 74 -21.13 -13.79 19.85
N GLY A 75 -22.01 -14.38 20.68
CA GLY A 75 -21.84 -15.76 21.15
C GLY A 75 -21.70 -16.75 20.01
N GLN A 76 -22.62 -16.70 19.04
CA GLN A 76 -22.60 -17.58 17.86
C GLN A 76 -21.36 -17.38 16.99
N ILE A 77 -20.88 -16.14 16.80
CA ILE A 77 -19.66 -15.81 16.03
C ILE A 77 -18.45 -16.48 16.67
N TYR A 78 -18.33 -16.43 18.00
CA TYR A 78 -17.21 -17.03 18.72
C TYR A 78 -17.33 -18.57 18.82
N GLU A 79 -18.53 -19.11 18.98
CA GLU A 79 -18.78 -20.56 19.02
C GLU A 79 -18.47 -21.23 17.68
N THR A 80 -18.78 -20.57 16.57
CA THR A 80 -18.48 -21.09 15.21
C THR A 80 -17.04 -20.91 14.79
N GLY A 81 -16.22 -20.21 15.60
CA GLY A 81 -14.81 -19.91 15.26
C GLY A 81 -14.62 -18.90 14.14
N GLU A 82 -15.68 -18.16 13.74
CA GLU A 82 -15.58 -17.11 12.72
C GLU A 82 -14.62 -15.99 13.17
N LEU A 83 -14.68 -15.63 14.45
CA LEU A 83 -13.76 -14.69 15.10
C LEU A 83 -13.31 -15.23 16.46
N THR A 84 -12.14 -14.77 16.92
CA THR A 84 -11.62 -15.06 18.26
C THR A 84 -11.86 -13.90 19.21
N LYS A 85 -12.12 -14.19 20.49
CA LYS A 85 -12.37 -13.16 21.51
C LYS A 85 -11.12 -12.31 21.75
N GLU A 86 -9.96 -12.94 21.72
CA GLU A 86 -8.66 -12.32 21.99
C GLU A 86 -8.33 -11.23 20.96
N ALA A 87 -8.71 -11.45 19.69
CA ALA A 87 -8.47 -10.51 18.61
C ALA A 87 -9.51 -9.38 18.54
N THR A 88 -10.73 -9.61 19.06
CA THR A 88 -11.88 -8.74 18.78
C THR A 88 -12.46 -8.04 19.98
N ILE A 89 -12.04 -8.39 21.21
CA ILE A 89 -12.57 -7.80 22.45
C ILE A 89 -11.44 -7.10 23.22
N ARG A 90 -11.72 -5.88 23.68
CA ARG A 90 -10.86 -5.15 24.61
C ARG A 90 -11.66 -4.57 25.77
N LYS A 91 -11.04 -4.51 26.95
CA LYS A 91 -11.51 -3.71 28.08
C LYS A 91 -10.95 -2.30 27.94
N ILE A 92 -11.81 -1.32 27.81
CA ILE A 92 -11.40 0.09 27.70
C ILE A 92 -12.01 0.83 28.89
N GLY A 93 -11.16 1.46 29.70
CA GLY A 93 -11.60 2.31 30.81
C GLY A 93 -12.30 3.56 30.26
N ILE A 94 -13.50 3.83 30.71
CA ILE A 94 -14.25 5.06 30.42
C ILE A 94 -14.68 5.73 31.71
N ILE A 95 -14.62 7.05 31.75
CA ILE A 95 -15.18 7.84 32.84
C ILE A 95 -16.62 8.17 32.47
N GLN A 96 -17.56 7.72 33.27
CA GLN A 96 -18.98 7.98 33.08
C GLN A 96 -19.49 8.88 34.20
N SER A 97 -20.04 10.05 33.83
CA SER A 97 -20.59 10.98 34.82
C SER A 97 -21.98 10.52 35.28
N GLU A 98 -22.11 10.12 36.52
CA GLU A 98 -23.39 9.73 37.13
C GLU A 98 -23.82 10.83 38.13
N GLY A 99 -24.59 11.78 37.62
CA GLY A 99 -25.03 12.96 38.43
C GLY A 99 -23.85 13.88 38.77
N LYS A 100 -23.44 13.92 40.03
CA LYS A 100 -22.30 14.76 40.53
C LYS A 100 -21.00 13.98 40.74
N ARG A 101 -20.95 12.70 40.33
CA ARG A 101 -19.76 11.86 40.54
C ARG A 101 -19.31 11.26 39.22
N ASP A 102 -18.01 11.28 38.99
CA ASP A 102 -17.38 10.57 37.87
C ASP A 102 -17.03 9.16 38.32
N VAL A 103 -17.54 8.16 37.62
CA VAL A 103 -17.32 6.74 37.90
C VAL A 103 -16.51 6.13 36.75
N GLU A 104 -15.37 5.56 37.11
CA GLU A 104 -14.58 4.79 36.14
C GLU A 104 -15.21 3.42 35.95
N ARG A 105 -15.52 3.07 34.68
CA ARG A 105 -16.02 1.77 34.28
C ARG A 105 -15.12 1.20 33.18
N THR A 106 -14.96 -0.11 33.13
CA THR A 106 -14.19 -0.84 32.14
C THR A 106 -15.08 -1.79 31.34
N PRO A 107 -16.00 -1.28 30.53
CA PRO A 107 -16.85 -2.12 29.70
C PRO A 107 -16.03 -2.82 28.61
N LEU A 108 -16.64 -3.88 28.04
CA LEU A 108 -16.10 -4.56 26.87
C LEU A 108 -16.43 -3.77 25.61
N PHE A 109 -15.40 -3.57 24.80
CA PHE A 109 -15.50 -3.01 23.46
C PHE A 109 -15.13 -4.06 22.44
N TYR A 110 -15.74 -3.97 21.28
CA TYR A 110 -15.62 -4.88 20.16
C TYR A 110 -15.09 -4.11 18.94
N ASN A 111 -14.16 -4.71 18.20
CA ASN A 111 -13.54 -4.08 17.05
C ASN A 111 -14.47 -4.09 15.82
N LEU A 112 -14.00 -3.47 14.73
CA LEU A 112 -14.77 -3.37 13.47
C LEU A 112 -15.18 -4.72 12.90
N ASP A 113 -14.33 -5.76 13.03
CA ASP A 113 -14.65 -7.10 12.51
C ASP A 113 -15.88 -7.68 13.22
N ALA A 114 -15.95 -7.57 14.55
CA ALA A 114 -17.11 -8.01 15.32
C ALA A 114 -18.37 -7.19 15.00
N ILE A 115 -18.23 -5.87 14.76
CA ILE A 115 -19.35 -5.01 14.36
C ILE A 115 -19.90 -5.45 13.01
N ILE A 116 -19.04 -5.72 12.03
CA ILE A 116 -19.42 -6.18 10.70
C ILE A 116 -20.13 -7.55 10.79
N ALA A 117 -19.52 -8.51 11.50
CA ALA A 117 -20.08 -9.86 11.64
C ALA A 117 -21.47 -9.85 12.27
N VAL A 118 -21.70 -9.03 13.31
CA VAL A 118 -23.03 -8.83 13.92
C VAL A 118 -24.00 -8.20 12.93
N GLY A 119 -23.58 -7.16 12.17
CA GLY A 119 -24.41 -6.46 11.19
C GLY A 119 -24.93 -7.39 10.05
N TYR A 120 -24.15 -8.40 9.68
CA TYR A 120 -24.58 -9.39 8.71
C TYR A 120 -25.59 -10.41 9.27
N ARG A 121 -25.57 -10.66 10.58
CA ARG A 121 -26.44 -11.67 11.23
C ARG A 121 -27.77 -11.11 11.77
N VAL A 122 -27.77 -9.84 12.16
CA VAL A 122 -28.95 -9.19 12.73
C VAL A 122 -30.04 -9.00 11.68
N ASN A 123 -31.30 -9.34 12.05
CA ASN A 123 -32.45 -9.10 11.20
C ASN A 123 -33.20 -7.83 11.67
N SER A 124 -32.86 -6.71 11.07
CA SER A 124 -33.51 -5.41 11.31
C SER A 124 -33.45 -4.54 10.05
N TYR A 125 -34.26 -3.49 10.01
CA TYR A 125 -34.21 -2.50 8.92
C TYR A 125 -32.82 -1.83 8.85
N GLN A 126 -32.28 -1.38 9.97
CA GLN A 126 -30.97 -0.73 10.06
C GLN A 126 -29.81 -1.66 9.61
N ALA A 127 -29.84 -2.92 10.05
CA ALA A 127 -28.86 -3.91 9.60
C ALA A 127 -29.01 -4.20 8.10
N THR A 128 -30.22 -4.15 7.54
CA THR A 128 -30.43 -4.26 6.09
C THR A 128 -29.82 -3.08 5.36
N GLN A 129 -29.99 -1.84 5.84
CA GLN A 129 -29.36 -0.66 5.25
C GLN A 129 -27.82 -0.74 5.33
N PHE A 130 -27.29 -1.21 6.44
CA PHE A 130 -25.85 -1.46 6.58
C PHE A 130 -25.34 -2.46 5.53
N ARG A 131 -26.03 -3.60 5.36
CA ARG A 131 -25.65 -4.60 4.34
C ARG A 131 -25.73 -4.06 2.91
N ILE A 132 -26.75 -3.25 2.59
CA ILE A 132 -26.87 -2.60 1.27
C ILE A 132 -25.66 -1.70 1.02
N TRP A 133 -25.30 -0.88 1.99
CA TRP A 133 -24.12 -0.01 1.90
C TRP A 133 -22.83 -0.83 1.76
N ALA A 134 -22.57 -1.78 2.65
CA ALA A 134 -21.39 -2.62 2.62
C ALA A 134 -21.24 -3.39 1.30
N THR A 135 -22.36 -3.92 0.79
CA THR A 135 -22.41 -4.59 -0.51
C THR A 135 -22.12 -3.63 -1.66
N SER A 136 -22.57 -2.37 -1.59
CA SER A 136 -22.27 -1.37 -2.63
C SER A 136 -20.79 -1.03 -2.69
N VAL A 137 -20.12 -0.87 -1.53
CA VAL A 137 -18.67 -0.64 -1.43
C VAL A 137 -17.89 -1.84 -1.97
N LEU A 138 -18.26 -3.04 -1.55
CA LEU A 138 -17.62 -4.27 -2.03
C LEU A 138 -17.80 -4.45 -3.55
N LYS A 139 -19.01 -4.21 -4.06
CA LYS A 139 -19.29 -4.26 -5.50
C LYS A 139 -18.47 -3.23 -6.27
N GLU A 140 -18.34 -2.02 -5.77
CA GLU A 140 -17.50 -1.00 -6.37
C GLU A 140 -16.04 -1.45 -6.44
N PHE A 141 -15.50 -1.98 -5.33
CA PHE A 141 -14.15 -2.51 -5.28
C PHE A 141 -13.94 -3.68 -6.26
N ILE A 142 -14.87 -4.65 -6.33
CA ILE A 142 -14.76 -5.79 -7.23
C ILE A 142 -14.77 -5.35 -8.70
N ILE A 143 -15.65 -4.40 -9.06
CA ILE A 143 -15.80 -3.95 -10.44
C ILE A 143 -14.67 -3.01 -10.87
N LYS A 144 -14.33 -2.03 -10.04
CA LYS A 144 -13.37 -0.96 -10.37
C LYS A 144 -11.94 -1.26 -9.92
N GLY A 145 -11.76 -2.15 -8.93
CA GLY A 145 -10.47 -2.41 -8.26
C GLY A 145 -10.14 -1.41 -7.15
N TYR A 146 -11.06 -0.48 -6.83
CA TYR A 146 -10.92 0.49 -5.73
C TYR A 146 -12.29 0.96 -5.24
N ALA A 147 -12.34 1.46 -4.00
CA ALA A 147 -13.47 2.20 -3.43
C ALA A 147 -12.89 3.38 -2.63
N LEU A 148 -13.39 4.61 -2.88
CA LEU A 148 -12.88 5.83 -2.27
C LEU A 148 -14.04 6.60 -1.60
N ASP A 149 -13.75 7.16 -0.42
CA ASP A 149 -14.61 8.15 0.23
C ASP A 149 -14.14 9.55 -0.17
N ASP A 150 -14.56 9.97 -1.37
CA ASP A 150 -14.17 11.25 -1.99
C ASP A 150 -14.45 12.46 -1.10
N GLU A 151 -15.60 12.45 -0.41
CA GLU A 151 -15.99 13.59 0.44
C GLU A 151 -15.06 13.71 1.64
N ARG A 152 -14.71 12.60 2.28
CA ARG A 152 -13.80 12.58 3.41
C ARG A 152 -12.39 13.00 3.01
N LEU A 153 -11.88 12.46 1.90
CA LEU A 153 -10.57 12.81 1.37
C LEU A 153 -10.46 14.28 0.99
N LYS A 154 -11.47 14.84 0.29
CA LYS A 154 -11.51 16.28 -0.09
C LYS A 154 -11.59 17.22 1.11
N GLN A 155 -12.23 16.79 2.20
CA GLN A 155 -12.37 17.59 3.42
C GLN A 155 -11.17 17.50 4.36
N GLY A 156 -10.17 16.66 4.06
CA GLY A 156 -9.03 16.39 4.96
C GLY A 156 -9.44 15.76 6.30
N LYS A 157 -10.64 15.15 6.35
CA LYS A 157 -11.10 14.46 7.55
C LYS A 157 -10.53 13.06 7.60
N HIS A 158 -9.72 12.79 8.60
CA HIS A 158 -9.10 11.49 8.79
C HIS A 158 -9.33 10.96 10.21
N PHE A 159 -9.16 9.66 10.37
CA PHE A 159 -9.17 8.98 11.66
C PHE A 159 -7.75 8.54 11.97
N GLY A 160 -7.11 9.19 12.94
CA GLY A 160 -5.71 8.95 13.25
C GLY A 160 -4.77 9.50 12.18
N LYS A 161 -4.12 8.61 11.40
CA LYS A 161 -3.22 8.99 10.32
C LYS A 161 -3.97 9.53 9.11
N ASP A 162 -3.44 10.56 8.47
CA ASP A 162 -3.90 11.00 7.15
C ASP A 162 -3.32 10.07 6.08
N TYR A 163 -4.20 9.38 5.37
CA TYR A 163 -3.85 8.44 4.30
C TYR A 163 -3.86 9.06 2.90
N PHE A 164 -4.03 10.37 2.80
CA PHE A 164 -4.10 11.02 1.49
C PHE A 164 -2.78 10.91 0.71
N ASP A 165 -1.66 11.09 1.40
CA ASP A 165 -0.33 10.92 0.78
C ASP A 165 -0.07 9.47 0.38
N ASP A 166 -0.47 8.49 1.20
CA ASP A 166 -0.38 7.07 0.88
C ASP A 166 -1.20 6.73 -0.39
N LEU A 167 -2.41 7.33 -0.53
CA LEU A 167 -3.24 7.18 -1.73
C LEU A 167 -2.57 7.76 -2.97
N LEU A 168 -2.02 8.98 -2.86
CA LEU A 168 -1.33 9.63 -3.96
C LEU A 168 -0.13 8.80 -4.43
N GLU A 169 0.64 8.24 -3.50
CA GLU A 169 1.80 7.41 -3.82
C GLU A 169 1.38 6.12 -4.53
N ARG A 170 0.35 5.43 -4.05
CA ARG A 170 -0.19 4.25 -4.74
C ARG A 170 -0.70 4.56 -6.15
N ILE A 171 -1.34 5.72 -6.35
CA ILE A 171 -1.77 6.16 -7.69
C ILE A 171 -0.54 6.38 -8.58
N ARG A 172 0.52 7.02 -8.08
CA ARG A 172 1.76 7.23 -8.82
C ARG A 172 2.42 5.90 -9.20
N GLU A 173 2.52 4.96 -8.26
CA GLU A 173 3.07 3.63 -8.51
C GLU A 173 2.29 2.87 -9.60
N ILE A 174 0.95 2.88 -9.54
CA ILE A 174 0.09 2.23 -10.53
C ILE A 174 0.31 2.86 -11.91
N ARG A 175 0.33 4.20 -11.96
CA ARG A 175 0.50 4.95 -13.21
C ARG A 175 1.88 4.78 -13.83
N THR A 176 2.92 4.69 -13.01
CA THR A 176 4.32 4.51 -13.43
C THR A 176 4.74 3.04 -13.50
N SER A 177 3.81 2.09 -13.25
CA SER A 177 4.08 0.68 -13.51
C SER A 177 4.41 0.49 -14.99
N GLU A 178 5.41 -0.35 -15.29
CA GLU A 178 6.00 -0.47 -16.61
C GLU A 178 4.95 -0.59 -17.73
N ARG A 179 4.00 -1.51 -17.58
CA ARG A 179 2.95 -1.72 -18.58
C ARG A 179 2.05 -0.49 -18.76
N ARG A 180 1.60 0.16 -17.67
CA ARG A 180 0.71 1.32 -17.74
C ARG A 180 1.43 2.55 -18.28
N TYR A 181 2.67 2.72 -17.89
CA TYR A 181 3.54 3.77 -18.40
C TYR A 181 3.69 3.68 -19.93
N TYR A 182 4.06 2.50 -20.45
CA TYR A 182 4.19 2.31 -21.90
C TYR A 182 2.86 2.49 -22.64
N GLN A 183 1.75 1.95 -22.12
CA GLN A 183 0.43 2.17 -22.71
C GLN A 183 0.12 3.66 -22.81
N LYS A 184 0.30 4.40 -21.73
CA LYS A 184 -0.05 5.82 -21.69
C LYS A 184 0.82 6.67 -22.59
N ILE A 185 2.12 6.41 -22.63
CA ILE A 185 3.01 7.10 -23.57
C ILE A 185 2.67 6.79 -25.03
N THR A 186 2.35 5.54 -25.35
CA THR A 186 1.94 5.18 -26.72
C THR A 186 0.63 5.85 -27.12
N ASP A 187 -0.33 5.95 -26.20
CA ASP A 187 -1.60 6.68 -26.43
C ASP A 187 -1.34 8.15 -26.71
N ILE A 188 -0.51 8.81 -25.87
CA ILE A 188 -0.14 10.22 -26.03
C ILE A 188 0.53 10.46 -27.39
N TYR A 189 1.47 9.58 -27.78
CA TYR A 189 2.16 9.73 -29.06
C TYR A 189 1.25 9.45 -30.26
N ALA A 190 0.36 8.47 -30.17
CA ALA A 190 -0.64 8.22 -31.20
C ALA A 190 -1.58 9.42 -31.38
N GLU A 191 -1.87 10.15 -30.30
CA GLU A 191 -2.78 11.30 -30.33
C GLU A 191 -2.11 12.60 -30.84
N CYS A 192 -0.82 12.82 -30.54
CA CYS A 192 -0.18 14.11 -30.84
C CYS A 192 1.11 14.06 -31.65
N SER A 193 1.61 12.89 -32.06
CA SER A 193 2.83 12.78 -32.86
C SER A 193 2.53 12.36 -34.30
N ALA A 194 2.85 13.27 -35.24
CA ALA A 194 2.57 13.03 -36.67
C ALA A 194 3.45 11.94 -37.31
N ASP A 195 4.60 11.65 -36.71
CA ASP A 195 5.61 10.68 -37.15
C ASP A 195 5.68 9.42 -36.26
N TYR A 196 4.65 9.20 -35.41
CA TYR A 196 4.63 8.04 -34.53
C TYR A 196 4.31 6.75 -35.31
N ASP A 197 5.26 5.82 -35.28
CA ASP A 197 5.08 4.44 -35.70
C ASP A 197 5.55 3.50 -34.58
N PRO A 198 4.64 2.72 -33.95
CA PRO A 198 5.01 1.83 -32.84
C PRO A 198 6.01 0.73 -33.20
N LYS A 199 6.19 0.44 -34.50
CA LYS A 199 7.12 -0.59 -34.99
C LYS A 199 8.47 0.00 -35.40
N SER A 200 8.59 1.30 -35.55
CA SER A 200 9.82 1.94 -35.97
C SER A 200 10.94 1.81 -34.95
N ASP A 201 12.16 1.72 -35.44
CA ASP A 201 13.33 1.69 -34.56
C ASP A 201 13.53 3.04 -33.84
N CYS A 202 13.08 4.13 -34.43
CA CYS A 202 13.10 5.46 -33.83
C CYS A 202 12.26 5.48 -32.55
N THR A 203 11.04 4.92 -32.59
CA THR A 203 10.16 4.82 -31.43
C THR A 203 10.76 3.95 -30.31
N LYS A 204 11.32 2.79 -30.66
CA LYS A 204 12.00 1.92 -29.70
C LYS A 204 13.21 2.58 -29.02
N LEU A 205 14.03 3.26 -29.83
CA LEU A 205 15.19 4.02 -29.32
C LEU A 205 14.76 5.15 -28.40
N PHE A 206 13.67 5.84 -28.74
CA PHE A 206 13.12 6.91 -27.91
C PHE A 206 12.67 6.39 -26.54
N PHE A 207 11.91 5.29 -26.47
CA PHE A 207 11.51 4.71 -25.18
C PHE A 207 12.70 4.32 -24.31
N LYS A 208 13.72 3.70 -24.93
CA LYS A 208 14.95 3.35 -24.24
C LYS A 208 15.67 4.59 -23.70
N MET A 209 15.72 5.66 -24.50
CA MET A 209 16.31 6.93 -24.11
C MET A 209 15.56 7.57 -22.95
N VAL A 210 14.22 7.65 -23.02
CA VAL A 210 13.38 8.19 -21.93
C VAL A 210 13.64 7.44 -20.61
N GLN A 211 13.64 6.12 -20.67
CA GLN A 211 13.92 5.29 -19.50
C GLN A 211 15.32 5.57 -18.92
N ASN A 212 16.34 5.63 -19.77
CA ASN A 212 17.70 5.93 -19.31
C ASN A 212 17.84 7.34 -18.73
N MET A 213 17.21 8.35 -19.33
CA MET A 213 17.25 9.71 -18.84
C MET A 213 16.58 9.85 -17.47
N MET A 214 15.46 9.15 -17.26
CA MET A 214 14.78 9.14 -15.95
C MET A 214 15.63 8.45 -14.86
N HIS A 215 16.26 7.31 -15.17
CA HIS A 215 17.20 6.69 -14.24
C HIS A 215 18.41 7.57 -13.97
N LEU A 216 19.00 8.16 -15.00
CA LEU A 216 20.17 9.04 -14.87
C LEU A 216 19.85 10.27 -14.03
N ALA A 217 18.66 10.85 -14.19
CA ALA A 217 18.21 12.00 -13.42
C ALA A 217 18.20 11.70 -11.91
N VAL A 218 17.70 10.52 -11.51
CA VAL A 218 17.52 10.14 -10.10
C VAL A 218 18.80 9.54 -9.50
N THR A 219 19.48 8.64 -10.24
CA THR A 219 20.58 7.84 -9.69
C THR A 219 21.95 8.27 -10.16
N HIS A 220 22.04 9.18 -11.12
CA HIS A 220 23.26 9.54 -11.85
C HIS A 220 23.91 8.34 -12.55
N ARG A 221 23.11 7.30 -12.87
CA ARG A 221 23.51 6.06 -13.53
C ARG A 221 22.47 5.66 -14.59
N THR A 222 22.94 5.09 -15.68
CA THR A 222 22.05 4.44 -16.64
C THR A 222 21.48 3.14 -16.08
N ALA A 223 20.42 2.63 -16.67
CA ALA A 223 19.83 1.36 -16.24
C ALA A 223 20.85 0.20 -16.28
N ALA A 224 21.73 0.16 -17.28
CA ALA A 224 22.79 -0.84 -17.38
C ALA A 224 23.84 -0.68 -16.26
N GLU A 225 24.25 0.54 -15.96
CA GLU A 225 25.19 0.82 -14.89
C GLU A 225 24.63 0.45 -13.50
N ILE A 226 23.35 0.73 -13.25
CA ILE A 226 22.68 0.33 -12.00
C ILE A 226 22.75 -1.19 -11.81
N VAL A 227 22.37 -1.95 -12.82
CA VAL A 227 22.44 -3.42 -12.78
C VAL A 227 23.87 -3.90 -12.59
N TYR A 228 24.80 -3.33 -13.35
CA TYR A 228 26.21 -3.73 -13.30
C TYR A 228 26.85 -3.46 -11.93
N GLU A 229 26.57 -2.30 -11.32
CA GLU A 229 27.17 -1.90 -10.04
C GLU A 229 26.52 -2.60 -8.85
N ARG A 230 25.20 -2.83 -8.90
CA ARG A 230 24.42 -3.29 -7.71
C ARG A 230 24.12 -4.79 -7.69
N ALA A 231 24.29 -5.50 -8.81
CA ALA A 231 24.14 -6.95 -8.83
C ALA A 231 25.36 -7.62 -8.16
N ASP A 232 25.15 -8.17 -6.96
CA ASP A 232 26.18 -8.78 -6.15
C ASP A 232 25.61 -9.98 -5.38
N SER A 233 26.14 -11.17 -5.65
CA SER A 233 25.73 -12.43 -5.03
C SER A 233 25.96 -12.52 -3.53
N GLU A 234 26.84 -11.67 -2.96
CA GLU A 234 27.13 -11.64 -1.52
C GLU A 234 26.11 -10.76 -0.76
N MET A 235 25.38 -9.88 -1.48
CA MET A 235 24.36 -9.04 -0.88
C MET A 235 23.04 -9.80 -0.67
N PRO A 236 22.25 -9.44 0.35
CA PRO A 236 20.90 -9.97 0.52
C PRO A 236 20.09 -9.80 -0.78
N HIS A 237 19.42 -10.87 -1.21
CA HIS A 237 18.64 -10.90 -2.45
C HIS A 237 19.42 -10.42 -3.69
N MET A 238 20.75 -10.63 -3.71
CA MET A 238 21.60 -10.17 -4.82
C MET A 238 21.66 -8.65 -4.98
N GLY A 239 21.40 -7.87 -3.92
CA GLY A 239 21.28 -6.41 -3.97
C GLY A 239 19.94 -5.91 -4.49
N LEU A 240 18.99 -6.79 -4.82
CA LEU A 240 17.63 -6.39 -5.20
C LEU A 240 16.84 -5.92 -3.98
N THR A 241 16.14 -4.82 -4.13
CA THR A 241 15.18 -4.29 -3.16
C THR A 241 13.77 -4.81 -3.41
N THR A 242 13.46 -5.18 -4.67
CA THR A 242 12.19 -5.82 -5.04
C THR A 242 12.39 -6.82 -6.19
N TRP A 243 11.48 -7.78 -6.33
CA TRP A 243 11.44 -8.77 -7.43
C TRP A 243 10.03 -9.33 -7.57
N LYS A 244 9.76 -10.08 -8.62
CA LYS A 244 8.39 -10.54 -8.98
C LYS A 244 7.67 -11.28 -7.85
N LYS A 245 8.39 -11.97 -6.97
CA LYS A 245 7.83 -12.73 -5.86
C LYS A 245 8.26 -12.19 -4.48
N ALA A 246 8.69 -10.93 -4.38
CA ALA A 246 9.04 -10.29 -3.13
C ALA A 246 7.82 -10.20 -2.17
N PRO A 247 8.05 -10.14 -0.84
CA PRO A 247 9.34 -10.24 -0.17
C PRO A 247 9.81 -11.69 0.06
N ASP A 248 8.91 -12.66 0.15
CA ASP A 248 9.19 -14.01 0.66
C ASP A 248 9.53 -15.02 -0.45
N GLY A 249 9.24 -14.68 -1.70
CA GLY A 249 9.46 -15.57 -2.84
C GLY A 249 10.87 -15.49 -3.38
N ARG A 250 11.27 -16.53 -4.13
CA ARG A 250 12.61 -16.65 -4.72
C ARG A 250 12.87 -15.60 -5.79
N VAL A 251 14.06 -15.01 -5.80
CA VAL A 251 14.58 -14.19 -6.91
C VAL A 251 14.72 -15.07 -8.16
N GLN A 252 14.21 -14.58 -9.28
CA GLN A 252 14.32 -15.24 -10.58
C GLN A 252 15.40 -14.57 -11.43
N LYS A 253 15.98 -15.34 -12.37
CA LYS A 253 16.99 -14.82 -13.30
C LYS A 253 16.53 -13.59 -14.09
N SER A 254 15.24 -13.55 -14.45
CA SER A 254 14.64 -12.41 -15.14
C SER A 254 14.56 -11.14 -14.28
N ASP A 255 14.53 -11.27 -12.95
CA ASP A 255 14.44 -10.11 -12.06
C ASP A 255 15.76 -9.35 -12.00
N THR A 256 16.90 -10.03 -12.20
CA THR A 256 18.25 -9.50 -12.02
C THR A 256 18.70 -8.53 -13.11
N ILE A 257 18.00 -8.45 -14.22
CA ILE A 257 18.32 -7.52 -15.33
C ILE A 257 17.44 -6.27 -15.34
N VAL A 258 16.54 -6.14 -14.37
CA VAL A 258 15.62 -4.99 -14.26
C VAL A 258 16.21 -3.97 -13.31
N ALA A 259 16.68 -2.85 -13.83
CA ALA A 259 17.34 -1.80 -13.03
C ALA A 259 16.47 -1.28 -11.88
N LYS A 260 15.16 -1.14 -12.10
CA LYS A 260 14.20 -0.69 -11.08
C LYS A 260 14.23 -1.56 -9.83
N ASN A 261 14.54 -2.85 -9.97
CA ASN A 261 14.59 -3.79 -8.86
C ASN A 261 15.75 -3.56 -7.88
N TYR A 262 16.73 -2.75 -8.27
CA TYR A 262 17.89 -2.39 -7.45
C TYR A 262 17.80 -0.99 -6.83
N LEU A 263 16.71 -0.27 -7.06
CA LEU A 263 16.54 1.09 -6.54
C LEU A 263 16.13 1.05 -5.07
N SER A 264 16.67 1.95 -4.28
CA SER A 264 16.20 2.19 -2.91
C SER A 264 14.81 2.81 -2.92
N ASP A 265 14.08 2.75 -1.79
CA ASP A 265 12.73 3.32 -1.67
C ASP A 265 12.72 4.82 -2.03
N LYS A 266 13.75 5.57 -1.66
CA LYS A 266 13.87 6.99 -2.03
C LYS A 266 14.02 7.20 -3.53
N GLU A 267 14.86 6.40 -4.18
CA GLU A 267 15.08 6.46 -5.63
C GLU A 267 13.81 6.04 -6.38
N VAL A 268 13.08 5.05 -5.89
CA VAL A 268 11.77 4.62 -6.47
C VAL A 268 10.74 5.74 -6.34
N LEU A 269 10.63 6.36 -5.16
CA LEU A 269 9.71 7.47 -4.91
C LEU A 269 9.99 8.65 -5.86
N GLU A 270 11.26 9.03 -5.98
CA GLU A 270 11.70 10.12 -6.83
C GLU A 270 11.49 9.81 -8.32
N LEU A 271 11.83 8.59 -8.76
CA LEU A 271 11.61 8.13 -10.13
C LEU A 271 10.11 8.12 -10.49
N ASN A 272 9.25 7.64 -9.60
CA ASN A 272 7.81 7.67 -9.78
C ASN A 272 7.28 9.11 -9.85
N GLY A 273 7.79 10.00 -9.01
CA GLY A 273 7.44 11.41 -9.00
C GLY A 273 7.74 12.11 -10.32
N ILE A 274 8.98 12.03 -10.78
CA ILE A 274 9.43 12.68 -12.03
C ILE A 274 8.75 12.07 -13.26
N THR A 275 8.58 10.74 -13.29
CA THR A 275 7.89 10.04 -14.39
C THR A 275 6.44 10.47 -14.47
N ASN A 276 5.74 10.56 -13.34
CA ASN A 276 4.35 11.03 -13.29
C ASN A 276 4.21 12.48 -13.74
N ALA A 277 5.11 13.36 -13.31
CA ALA A 277 5.09 14.76 -13.72
C ALA A 277 5.34 14.93 -15.23
N PHE A 278 6.22 14.13 -15.81
CA PHE A 278 6.43 14.12 -17.27
C PHE A 278 5.19 13.59 -18.03
N LEU A 279 4.52 12.56 -17.51
CA LEU A 279 3.27 12.07 -18.12
C LEU A 279 2.18 13.14 -18.08
N GLU A 280 2.01 13.87 -16.98
CA GLU A 280 1.06 14.99 -16.89
C GLU A 280 1.38 16.08 -17.92
N PHE A 281 2.65 16.47 -18.03
CA PHE A 281 3.11 17.42 -19.03
C PHE A 281 2.79 16.96 -20.45
N ALA A 282 3.04 15.68 -20.76
CA ALA A 282 2.79 15.12 -22.08
C ALA A 282 1.28 15.02 -22.39
N GLU A 283 0.45 14.59 -21.42
CA GLU A 283 -1.02 14.54 -21.56
C GLU A 283 -1.62 15.91 -21.83
N GLN A 284 -1.17 16.95 -21.13
CA GLN A 284 -1.67 18.30 -21.39
C GLN A 284 -1.37 18.80 -22.81
N ARG A 285 -0.22 18.40 -23.38
CA ARG A 285 0.11 18.72 -24.76
C ARG A 285 -0.81 17.98 -25.75
N ALA A 286 -1.05 16.68 -25.49
CA ALA A 286 -1.96 15.88 -26.32
C ALA A 286 -3.39 16.45 -26.29
N GLN A 287 -3.94 16.75 -25.13
CA GLN A 287 -5.26 17.38 -24.97
C GLN A 287 -5.41 18.71 -25.71
N ARG A 288 -4.33 19.47 -25.81
CA ARG A 288 -4.28 20.74 -26.55
C ARG A 288 -3.99 20.53 -28.05
N HIS A 289 -3.89 19.29 -28.51
CA HIS A 289 -3.57 18.92 -29.91
C HIS A 289 -2.28 19.57 -30.43
N ILE A 290 -1.29 19.74 -29.55
CA ILE A 290 0.00 20.32 -29.93
C ILE A 290 0.82 19.24 -30.62
N ILE A 291 0.91 19.30 -31.93
CA ILE A 291 1.71 18.34 -32.73
C ILE A 291 3.16 18.42 -32.29
N THR A 292 3.71 17.25 -31.97
CA THR A 292 5.09 17.11 -31.47
C THR A 292 5.73 15.91 -32.17
N THR A 293 6.86 16.09 -32.85
CA THR A 293 7.58 14.97 -33.47
C THR A 293 8.34 14.14 -32.42
N MET A 294 8.75 12.92 -32.79
CA MET A 294 9.56 12.08 -31.89
C MET A 294 10.89 12.74 -31.52
N ALA A 295 11.48 13.53 -32.45
CA ALA A 295 12.68 14.31 -32.17
C ALA A 295 12.41 15.46 -31.17
N ASP A 296 11.26 16.15 -31.31
CA ASP A 296 10.85 17.21 -30.39
C ASP A 296 10.61 16.66 -28.97
N TRP A 297 10.10 15.44 -28.82
CA TRP A 297 9.88 14.80 -27.53
C TRP A 297 11.17 14.63 -26.75
N LYS A 298 12.29 14.28 -27.42
CA LYS A 298 13.62 14.24 -26.78
C LYS A 298 13.97 15.60 -26.17
N GLN A 299 13.89 16.65 -26.97
CA GLN A 299 14.19 18.01 -26.53
C GLN A 299 13.27 18.47 -25.39
N ARG A 300 11.98 18.10 -25.45
CA ARG A 300 11.02 18.43 -24.37
C ARG A 300 11.32 17.73 -23.07
N LEU A 301 11.75 16.47 -23.13
CA LEU A 301 12.16 15.74 -21.93
C LEU A 301 13.41 16.37 -21.31
N GLU A 302 14.41 16.74 -22.12
CA GLU A 302 15.63 17.45 -21.65
C GLU A 302 15.26 18.78 -20.97
N GLN A 303 14.40 19.58 -21.59
CA GLN A 303 13.92 20.84 -21.04
C GLN A 303 13.11 20.64 -19.75
N PHE A 304 12.28 19.62 -19.70
CA PHE A 304 11.49 19.26 -18.52
C PHE A 304 12.40 18.89 -17.35
N LEU A 305 13.38 17.99 -17.57
CA LEU A 305 14.35 17.60 -16.57
C LEU A 305 15.17 18.78 -16.06
N ALA A 306 15.64 19.63 -16.97
CA ALA A 306 16.38 20.84 -16.60
C ALA A 306 15.53 21.83 -15.77
N THR A 307 14.23 21.96 -16.07
CA THR A 307 13.30 22.81 -15.29
C THR A 307 13.07 22.27 -13.88
N MET A 308 13.22 20.95 -13.69
CA MET A 308 13.13 20.26 -12.40
C MET A 308 14.49 20.17 -11.69
N ASP A 309 15.51 20.92 -12.14
CA ASP A 309 16.88 20.93 -11.63
C ASP A 309 17.63 19.58 -11.73
N TYR A 310 17.16 18.68 -12.59
CA TYR A 310 17.87 17.45 -12.90
C TYR A 310 18.87 17.64 -14.04
N GLN A 311 20.04 17.02 -13.91
CA GLN A 311 21.04 17.02 -14.98
C GLN A 311 20.58 16.10 -16.11
N ALA A 312 20.08 16.69 -17.19
CA ALA A 312 19.77 15.99 -18.43
C ALA A 312 21.06 15.75 -19.23
N GLN A 313 21.84 14.76 -18.88
CA GLN A 313 22.97 14.33 -19.71
C GLN A 313 22.53 13.17 -20.60
N ASP A 314 22.67 13.35 -21.91
CA ASP A 314 22.53 12.26 -22.89
C ASP A 314 23.84 11.44 -22.87
N SER A 315 24.04 10.69 -21.79
CA SER A 315 25.18 9.79 -21.64
C SER A 315 24.75 8.40 -22.02
N ALA A 316 25.39 7.83 -23.00
CA ALA A 316 25.18 6.43 -23.38
C ALA A 316 25.58 5.45 -22.25
N GLY A 317 26.16 5.97 -21.15
CA GLY A 317 26.73 5.18 -20.08
C GLY A 317 28.07 4.54 -20.47
N LYS A 318 28.78 4.05 -19.46
CA LYS A 318 30.06 3.35 -19.67
C LYS A 318 29.91 1.83 -19.80
N VAL A 319 28.74 1.33 -19.47
CA VAL A 319 28.39 -0.10 -19.43
C VAL A 319 27.30 -0.39 -20.45
N SER A 320 27.55 -1.36 -21.33
CA SER A 320 26.53 -1.86 -22.26
C SER A 320 25.48 -2.71 -21.56
N GLN A 321 24.30 -2.88 -22.18
CA GLN A 321 23.27 -3.77 -21.64
C GLN A 321 23.72 -5.25 -21.64
N GLU A 322 24.55 -5.64 -22.61
CA GLU A 322 25.13 -6.98 -22.66
C GLU A 322 26.05 -7.23 -21.47
N GLU A 323 27.00 -6.35 -21.21
CA GLU A 323 27.92 -6.46 -20.07
C GLU A 323 27.17 -6.50 -18.74
N ALA A 324 26.16 -5.63 -18.56
CA ALA A 324 25.32 -5.62 -17.35
C ALA A 324 24.56 -6.94 -17.18
N ARG A 325 24.01 -7.47 -18.28
CA ARG A 325 23.29 -8.75 -18.27
C ARG A 325 24.20 -9.93 -17.96
N GLU A 326 25.36 -9.99 -18.57
CA GLU A 326 26.33 -11.05 -18.33
C GLU A 326 26.80 -11.07 -16.88
N LYS A 327 27.10 -9.90 -16.32
CA LYS A 327 27.45 -9.79 -14.91
C LYS A 327 26.29 -10.22 -14.00
N ALA A 328 25.08 -9.67 -14.20
CA ALA A 328 23.92 -10.00 -13.38
C ALA A 328 23.60 -11.52 -13.43
N TYR A 329 23.74 -12.15 -14.58
CA TYR A 329 23.53 -13.57 -14.72
C TYR A 329 24.66 -14.39 -14.05
N GLY A 330 25.91 -13.93 -14.16
CA GLY A 330 27.04 -14.55 -13.45
C GLY A 330 26.86 -14.50 -11.93
N GLU A 331 26.44 -13.34 -11.40
CA GLU A 331 26.13 -13.20 -9.97
C GLU A 331 24.89 -14.04 -9.57
N TYR A 332 23.88 -14.14 -10.43
CA TYR A 332 22.72 -14.97 -10.16
C TYR A 332 23.05 -16.45 -10.03
N GLU A 333 23.90 -17.01 -10.89
CA GLU A 333 24.29 -18.42 -10.79
C GLU A 333 25.01 -18.74 -9.46
N LYS A 334 25.78 -17.81 -8.91
CA LYS A 334 26.38 -17.92 -7.58
C LYS A 334 25.31 -17.80 -6.49
N TYR A 335 24.46 -16.78 -6.57
CA TYR A 335 23.39 -16.52 -5.59
C TYR A 335 22.35 -17.65 -5.55
N LYS A 336 22.04 -18.25 -6.69
CA LYS A 336 21.10 -19.37 -6.78
C LYS A 336 21.50 -20.52 -5.85
N VAL A 337 22.79 -20.85 -5.76
CA VAL A 337 23.28 -21.89 -4.85
C VAL A 337 23.03 -21.52 -3.38
N ILE A 338 23.21 -20.24 -3.02
CA ILE A 338 22.95 -19.74 -1.68
C ILE A 338 21.44 -19.80 -1.39
N GLN A 339 20.62 -19.33 -2.32
CA GLN A 339 19.16 -19.32 -2.23
C GLN A 339 18.60 -20.76 -2.16
N ASP A 340 19.14 -21.72 -2.91
CA ASP A 340 18.71 -23.12 -2.87
C ASP A 340 19.02 -23.78 -1.53
N ARG A 341 20.14 -23.43 -0.88
CA ARG A 341 20.51 -23.92 0.47
C ARG A 341 19.64 -23.35 1.58
N SER A 342 19.20 -22.12 1.45
CA SER A 342 18.37 -21.43 2.46
C SER A 342 16.86 -21.65 2.25
N PHE A 343 16.46 -22.26 1.14
CA PHE A 343 15.06 -22.48 0.83
C PHE A 343 14.49 -23.66 1.62
N ILE A 344 13.54 -23.37 2.50
CA ILE A 344 12.73 -24.36 3.20
C ILE A 344 11.46 -24.55 2.38
N SER A 345 11.24 -25.76 1.84
CA SER A 345 10.03 -26.07 1.09
C SER A 345 8.81 -26.10 2.01
N ASP A 346 7.59 -25.94 1.45
CA ASP A 346 6.36 -26.10 2.23
C ASP A 346 6.25 -27.52 2.80
N PHE A 347 6.83 -28.51 2.12
CA PHE A 347 6.93 -29.88 2.61
C PHE A 347 7.86 -30.00 3.83
N ASP A 348 9.01 -29.32 3.84
CA ASP A 348 9.93 -29.33 4.96
C ASP A 348 9.32 -28.60 6.17
N ARG A 349 8.63 -27.48 5.95
CA ARG A 349 7.86 -26.77 6.99
C ARG A 349 6.76 -27.65 7.60
N PHE A 350 6.11 -28.47 6.79
CA PHE A 350 5.11 -29.42 7.25
C PHE A 350 5.72 -30.53 8.13
N ASN A 351 6.87 -31.06 7.74
CA ASN A 351 7.56 -32.11 8.49
C ASN A 351 8.18 -31.62 9.81
N ASP A 352 8.58 -30.34 9.91
CA ASP A 352 9.12 -29.74 11.12
C ASP A 352 8.04 -29.36 12.17
N GLY A 353 6.79 -29.73 11.94
CA GLY A 353 5.70 -29.60 12.90
C GLY A 353 5.03 -28.22 12.95
N ASP A 354 5.27 -27.35 11.98
CA ASP A 354 4.50 -26.14 11.77
C ASP A 354 3.09 -26.53 11.28
N LYS A 355 2.12 -26.50 12.21
CA LYS A 355 0.72 -26.91 12.01
C LYS A 355 -0.09 -25.95 11.10
N LEU A 356 0.47 -25.57 9.96
CA LEU A 356 -0.15 -24.58 9.07
C LEU A 356 -0.86 -25.18 7.85
N LEU A 357 -0.91 -26.51 7.69
CA LEU A 357 -1.69 -27.11 6.61
C LEU A 357 -2.94 -27.79 7.17
N PRO A 358 -4.15 -27.45 6.67
CA PRO A 358 -5.42 -27.99 7.17
C PRO A 358 -5.80 -29.34 6.58
N PHE A 359 -4.86 -30.15 6.13
CA PHE A 359 -5.14 -31.47 5.57
C PHE A 359 -4.56 -32.58 6.44
N ASP A 360 -5.45 -33.21 7.23
CA ASP A 360 -5.19 -34.53 7.82
C ASP A 360 -5.14 -35.57 6.70
N ILE A 361 -3.96 -35.83 6.19
CA ILE A 361 -3.73 -37.02 5.35
C ILE A 361 -3.50 -38.18 6.32
N ASN A 362 -4.58 -38.85 6.68
CA ASN A 362 -4.50 -40.11 7.39
C ASN A 362 -4.27 -41.24 6.36
N PRO A 363 -3.07 -41.85 6.28
CA PRO A 363 -2.77 -42.89 5.30
C PRO A 363 -3.44 -44.25 5.58
N ASP A 364 -4.20 -44.39 6.68
CA ASP A 364 -4.79 -45.67 7.10
C ASP A 364 -6.29 -45.79 6.87
N LYS A 365 -6.85 -45.08 5.88
CA LYS A 365 -8.23 -45.30 5.42
C LYS A 365 -8.24 -45.65 3.94
N GLU A 366 -7.94 -46.91 3.65
CA GLU A 366 -8.54 -47.71 2.60
C GLU A 366 -9.54 -48.69 3.19
#